data_bf88eccf99ecb024c152e4c4412057fd
#
_entry.id   bf88eccf99ecb024c152e4c4412057fd
#
_cell.length_a   1.000
_cell.length_b   1.000
_cell.length_c   1.000
_cell.angle_alpha   90.00
_cell.angle_beta   90.00
_cell.angle_gamma   90.00
#
_symmetry.space_group_name_H-M   'P 1'
#
loop_
_entity.id
_entity.type
_entity.pdbx_description
1 polymer ?
#
loop_
_entity_poly.entity_id
_entity_poly.type
_entity_poly.pdbx_seq_one_letter_code
_entity_poly.pdbx_strand_id
1 'polypeptide(L)'
;MRDEVESPEELLGLARSGPVALLVVGDPMQATTHIDLEDRCVDEGIGFHVIPGLTATALAVSLSGLQSYRFGRQVTIPFSVGEYLPTSPLQMIRDNRDSGLHTLVLLDLDPTGMGVEEPRPMVPGEAVALLERMSQRSEGD
;
A
#
# COMPACT_ATOMS: atom_id res chain seq x y z
N MET A 1 -10.66 9.01 5.80
CA MET A 1 -10.13 8.80 4.42
C MET A 1 -10.25 7.35 3.96
N ARG A 2 -9.85 6.34 4.75
CA ARG A 2 -10.05 4.93 4.37
C ARG A 2 -11.55 4.61 4.27
N ASP A 3 -12.33 4.99 5.25
CA ASP A 3 -13.79 4.77 5.28
C ASP A 3 -14.51 5.43 4.10
N GLU A 4 -14.06 6.60 3.66
CA GLU A 4 -14.64 7.34 2.51
C GLU A 4 -14.37 6.66 1.17
N VAL A 5 -13.29 5.89 1.07
CA VAL A 5 -12.95 5.14 -0.15
C VAL A 5 -13.55 3.74 -0.11
N GLU A 6 -13.57 3.09 1.05
CA GLU A 6 -14.17 1.77 1.24
C GLU A 6 -15.71 1.80 1.26
N SER A 7 -16.32 2.98 1.58
CA SER A 7 -17.75 3.22 1.53
C SER A 7 -18.06 4.52 0.79
N PRO A 8 -17.81 4.59 -0.53
CA PRO A 8 -17.80 5.83 -1.30
C PRO A 8 -19.19 6.36 -1.67
N GLU A 9 -20.25 5.84 -1.09
CA GLU A 9 -21.63 6.14 -1.48
C GLU A 9 -21.97 7.64 -1.33
N GLU A 10 -21.47 8.29 -0.28
CA GLU A 10 -21.66 9.72 -0.08
C GLU A 10 -20.92 10.52 -1.16
N LEU A 11 -19.66 10.17 -1.42
CA LEU A 11 -18.82 10.82 -2.43
C LEU A 11 -19.44 10.69 -3.82
N LEU A 12 -19.86 9.49 -4.20
CA LEU A 12 -20.53 9.21 -5.48
C LEU A 12 -21.88 9.95 -5.57
N GLY A 13 -22.63 9.98 -4.47
CA GLY A 13 -23.90 10.73 -4.38
C GLY A 13 -23.71 12.22 -4.67
N LEU A 14 -22.67 12.84 -4.11
CA LEU A 14 -22.32 14.23 -4.38
C LEU A 14 -21.85 14.41 -5.83
N ALA A 15 -21.04 13.50 -6.34
CA ALA A 15 -20.50 13.56 -7.70
C ALA A 15 -21.57 13.45 -8.79
N ARG A 16 -22.69 12.77 -8.54
CA ARG A 16 -23.87 12.78 -9.43
C ARG A 16 -24.54 14.15 -9.53
N SER A 17 -24.36 15.00 -8.54
CA SER A 17 -24.98 16.33 -8.44
C SER A 17 -24.07 17.46 -8.87
N GLY A 18 -22.76 17.25 -8.94
CA GLY A 18 -21.79 18.28 -9.34
C GLY A 18 -20.35 17.84 -9.14
N PRO A 19 -19.39 18.71 -9.49
CA PRO A 19 -17.97 18.40 -9.33
C PRO A 19 -17.59 18.18 -7.87
N VAL A 20 -16.85 17.10 -7.60
CA VAL A 20 -16.31 16.75 -6.27
C VAL A 20 -14.80 16.56 -6.39
N ALA A 21 -14.05 16.97 -5.40
CA ALA A 21 -12.61 16.74 -5.31
C ALA A 21 -12.25 15.92 -4.07
N LEU A 22 -11.65 14.75 -4.27
CA LEU A 22 -11.02 13.99 -3.21
C LEU A 22 -9.55 14.41 -3.07
N LEU A 23 -9.19 15.04 -1.95
CA LEU A 23 -7.83 15.47 -1.68
C LEU A 23 -7.06 14.36 -0.96
N VAL A 24 -5.95 13.95 -1.55
CA VAL A 24 -5.11 12.86 -1.05
C VAL A 24 -3.68 13.36 -0.83
N VAL A 25 -3.06 12.92 0.25
CA VAL A 25 -1.63 13.20 0.50
C VAL A 25 -0.79 12.28 -0.38
N GLY A 26 0.09 12.85 -1.17
CA GLY A 26 0.94 12.10 -2.10
C GLY A 26 0.31 11.92 -3.47
N ASP A 27 0.52 10.76 -4.09
CA ASP A 27 -0.10 10.40 -5.36
C ASP A 27 -1.37 9.58 -5.10
N PRO A 28 -2.53 9.96 -5.66
CA PRO A 28 -3.80 9.31 -5.35
C PRO A 28 -3.91 7.86 -5.86
N MET A 29 -3.04 7.44 -6.78
CA MET A 29 -3.11 6.10 -7.38
C MET A 29 -1.96 5.19 -6.95
N GLN A 30 -1.14 5.61 -5.97
CA GLN A 30 0.01 4.83 -5.51
C GLN A 30 -0.22 4.19 -4.15
N ALA A 31 -0.02 2.86 -4.09
CA ALA A 31 -0.16 2.05 -2.86
C ALA A 31 -1.54 2.23 -2.17
N THR A 32 -2.60 2.21 -2.95
CA THR A 32 -3.98 2.51 -2.52
C THR A 32 -5.00 1.65 -3.27
N THR A 33 -6.23 1.64 -2.77
CA THR A 33 -7.40 1.01 -3.38
C THR A 33 -8.28 1.99 -4.18
N HIS A 34 -7.80 3.20 -4.46
CA HIS A 34 -8.58 4.23 -5.18
C HIS A 34 -8.98 3.81 -6.60
N ILE A 35 -8.35 2.79 -7.17
CA ILE A 35 -8.78 2.19 -8.43
C ILE A 35 -10.23 1.68 -8.37
N ASP A 36 -10.67 1.18 -7.22
CA ASP A 36 -12.05 0.73 -7.02
C ASP A 36 -13.05 1.89 -7.11
N LEU A 37 -12.63 3.09 -6.69
CA LEU A 37 -13.45 4.31 -6.83
C LEU A 37 -13.54 4.73 -8.29
N GLU A 38 -12.45 4.64 -9.05
CA GLU A 38 -12.44 4.90 -10.49
C GLU A 38 -13.38 3.95 -11.23
N ASP A 39 -13.28 2.64 -10.95
CA ASP A 39 -14.15 1.62 -11.55
C ASP A 39 -15.62 1.90 -11.27
N ARG A 40 -15.98 2.26 -10.03
CA ARG A 40 -17.36 2.64 -9.68
C ARG A 40 -17.83 3.90 -10.42
N CYS A 41 -16.95 4.90 -10.58
CA CYS A 41 -17.29 6.09 -11.36
C CYS A 41 -17.58 5.73 -12.81
N VAL A 42 -16.80 4.84 -13.40
CA VAL A 42 -17.01 4.35 -14.77
C VAL A 42 -18.35 3.62 -14.89
N ASP A 43 -18.65 2.71 -13.97
CA ASP A 43 -19.89 1.95 -13.97
C ASP A 43 -21.13 2.82 -13.86
N GLU A 44 -21.02 3.95 -13.14
CA GLU A 44 -22.12 4.90 -12.95
C GLU A 44 -22.15 6.04 -13.99
N GLY A 45 -21.20 6.07 -14.92
CA GLY A 45 -21.08 7.15 -15.92
C GLY A 45 -20.68 8.49 -15.33
N ILE A 46 -20.02 8.50 -14.17
CA ILE A 46 -19.47 9.70 -13.52
C ILE A 46 -18.09 9.97 -14.11
N GLY A 47 -17.86 11.21 -14.57
CA GLY A 47 -16.53 11.61 -15.06
C GLY A 47 -15.48 11.54 -13.95
N PHE A 48 -14.36 10.86 -14.20
CA PHE A 48 -13.26 10.73 -13.27
C PHE A 48 -11.98 11.34 -13.83
N HIS A 49 -11.23 12.09 -13.02
CA HIS A 49 -9.98 12.69 -13.42
C HIS A 49 -8.94 12.64 -12.31
N VAL A 50 -7.76 12.07 -12.60
CA VAL A 50 -6.66 11.98 -11.66
C VAL A 50 -5.67 13.12 -11.91
N ILE A 51 -5.34 13.85 -10.85
CA ILE A 51 -4.21 14.79 -10.85
C ILE A 51 -3.07 14.10 -10.11
N PRO A 52 -2.00 13.68 -10.81
CA PRO A 52 -0.88 12.98 -10.18
C PRO A 52 -0.17 13.84 -9.14
N GLY A 53 0.31 13.19 -8.07
CA GLY A 53 1.08 13.83 -7.02
C GLY A 53 2.47 13.22 -6.85
N LEU A 54 3.19 13.70 -5.83
CA LEU A 54 4.49 13.13 -5.47
C LEU A 54 4.29 11.92 -4.58
N THR A 55 4.83 10.77 -4.99
CA THR A 55 4.75 9.55 -4.21
C THR A 55 6.02 9.31 -3.39
N ALA A 56 5.84 8.92 -2.13
CA ALA A 56 6.94 8.53 -1.24
C ALA A 56 7.77 7.37 -1.79
N THR A 57 7.16 6.46 -2.56
CA THR A 57 7.84 5.31 -3.15
C THR A 57 8.87 5.74 -4.19
N ALA A 58 8.51 6.69 -5.08
CA ALA A 58 9.46 7.24 -6.06
C ALA A 58 10.56 8.06 -5.40
N LEU A 59 10.21 8.86 -4.37
CA LEU A 59 11.19 9.63 -3.61
C LEU A 59 12.18 8.73 -2.88
N ALA A 60 11.71 7.65 -2.25
CA ALA A 60 12.58 6.68 -1.57
C ALA A 60 13.58 6.04 -2.53
N VAL A 61 13.12 5.62 -3.72
CA VAL A 61 13.99 5.10 -4.77
C VAL A 61 15.01 6.15 -5.21
N SER A 62 14.60 7.38 -5.46
CA SER A 62 15.50 8.47 -5.87
C SER A 62 16.57 8.79 -4.81
N LEU A 63 16.20 8.74 -3.53
CA LEU A 63 17.10 9.02 -2.41
C LEU A 63 18.02 7.83 -2.06
N SER A 64 17.67 6.63 -2.49
CA SER A 64 18.46 5.42 -2.23
C SER A 64 19.85 5.41 -2.90
N GLY A 65 20.05 6.23 -3.92
CA GLY A 65 21.26 6.20 -4.77
C GLY A 65 21.32 5.02 -5.73
N LEU A 66 20.27 4.20 -5.79
CA LEU A 66 20.16 3.05 -6.68
C LEU A 66 19.37 3.42 -7.93
N GLN A 67 19.64 2.75 -9.02
CA GLN A 67 18.93 2.96 -10.28
C GLN A 67 17.51 2.39 -10.19
N SER A 68 16.49 3.18 -10.56
CA SER A 68 15.08 2.82 -10.41
C SER A 68 14.71 1.50 -11.10
N TYR A 69 15.30 1.21 -12.25
CA TYR A 69 15.06 -0.05 -13.00
C TYR A 69 15.73 -1.29 -12.36
N ARG A 70 16.49 -1.12 -11.27
CA ARG A 70 17.02 -2.21 -10.46
C ARG A 70 16.12 -2.61 -9.31
N PHE A 71 14.95 -1.97 -9.17
CA PHE A 71 13.93 -2.37 -8.21
C PHE A 71 12.94 -3.32 -8.88
N GLY A 72 12.61 -4.41 -8.17
CA GLY A 72 11.55 -5.32 -8.54
C GLY A 72 10.21 -4.91 -7.92
N ARG A 73 9.37 -5.91 -7.65
CA ARG A 73 8.06 -5.70 -7.03
C ARG A 73 8.20 -5.02 -5.66
N GLN A 74 7.39 -3.99 -5.42
CA GLN A 74 7.24 -3.40 -4.10
C GLN A 74 6.47 -4.35 -3.18
N VAL A 75 6.84 -4.39 -1.92
CA VAL A 75 6.28 -5.32 -0.93
C VAL A 75 5.88 -4.56 0.32
N THR A 76 4.68 -4.80 0.83
CA THR A 76 4.24 -4.28 2.12
C THR A 76 4.39 -5.35 3.19
N ILE A 77 4.97 -5.00 4.34
CA ILE A 77 4.98 -5.84 5.53
C ILE A 77 3.90 -5.36 6.48
N PRO A 78 2.80 -6.13 6.66
CA PRO A 78 1.74 -5.79 7.59
C PRO A 78 2.15 -6.09 9.03
N PHE A 79 1.51 -5.44 10.00
CA PHE A 79 1.57 -5.89 11.39
C PHE A 79 0.98 -7.29 11.52
N SER A 80 1.56 -8.07 12.43
CA SER A 80 1.01 -9.37 12.81
C SER A 80 -0.09 -9.17 13.86
N VAL A 81 -1.30 -9.65 13.57
CA VAL A 81 -2.44 -9.58 14.49
C VAL A 81 -2.84 -10.99 14.91
N GLY A 82 -2.73 -11.28 16.20
CA GLY A 82 -2.95 -12.64 16.71
C GLY A 82 -2.02 -13.65 16.04
N GLU A 83 -2.60 -14.71 15.46
CA GLU A 83 -1.86 -15.74 14.72
C GLU A 83 -1.64 -15.42 13.24
N TYR A 84 -2.20 -14.30 12.76
CA TYR A 84 -2.07 -13.89 11.36
C TYR A 84 -0.64 -13.41 11.08
N LEU A 85 0.10 -14.19 10.32
CA LEU A 85 1.44 -13.87 9.84
C LEU A 85 1.58 -14.38 8.41
N PRO A 86 1.29 -13.56 7.40
CA PRO A 86 1.43 -13.97 6.00
C PRO A 86 2.91 -14.13 5.64
N THR A 87 3.26 -15.21 4.95
CA THR A 87 4.65 -15.46 4.48
C THR A 87 4.92 -14.92 3.08
N SER A 88 3.86 -14.52 2.36
CA SER A 88 3.96 -13.99 1.00
C SER A 88 4.89 -12.78 0.84
N PRO A 89 4.99 -11.81 1.78
CA PRO A 89 5.94 -10.71 1.65
C PRO A 89 7.39 -11.20 1.58
N LEU A 90 7.77 -12.17 2.42
CA LEU A 90 9.10 -12.75 2.39
C LEU A 90 9.38 -13.46 1.06
N GLN A 91 8.41 -14.22 0.54
CA GLN A 91 8.57 -14.89 -0.76
C GLN A 91 8.80 -13.87 -1.89
N MET A 92 8.02 -12.80 -1.94
CA MET A 92 8.19 -11.73 -2.95
C MET A 92 9.56 -11.05 -2.86
N ILE A 93 10.11 -10.87 -1.65
CA ILE A 93 11.46 -10.33 -1.44
C ILE A 93 12.51 -11.33 -1.97
N ARG A 94 12.33 -12.62 -1.72
CA ARG A 94 13.20 -13.68 -2.23
C ARG A 94 13.19 -13.72 -3.77
N ASP A 95 12.01 -13.66 -4.38
CA ASP A 95 11.84 -13.65 -5.85
C ASP A 95 12.59 -12.47 -6.50
N ASN A 96 12.47 -11.26 -5.92
CA ASN A 96 13.22 -10.10 -6.37
C ASN A 96 14.74 -10.32 -6.26
N ARG A 97 15.19 -10.80 -5.10
CA ARG A 97 16.61 -11.09 -4.86
C ARG A 97 17.16 -12.11 -5.84
N ASP A 98 16.44 -13.19 -6.08
CA ASP A 98 16.85 -14.27 -6.97
C ASP A 98 16.87 -13.80 -8.44
N SER A 99 16.09 -12.75 -8.76
CA SER A 99 16.14 -12.02 -10.03
C SER A 99 17.22 -10.93 -10.07
N GLY A 100 18.02 -10.77 -9.03
CA GLY A 100 19.06 -9.73 -8.92
C GLY A 100 18.52 -8.32 -8.77
N LEU A 101 17.30 -8.16 -8.21
CA LEU A 101 16.61 -6.89 -8.03
C LEU A 101 16.55 -6.49 -6.56
N HIS A 102 16.53 -5.18 -6.31
CA HIS A 102 16.23 -4.63 -4.99
C HIS A 102 14.73 -4.65 -4.71
N THR A 103 14.35 -4.70 -3.45
CA THR A 103 12.95 -4.59 -3.03
C THR A 103 12.74 -3.31 -2.24
N LEU A 104 11.80 -2.47 -2.68
CA LEU A 104 11.27 -1.42 -1.83
C LEU A 104 10.22 -2.04 -0.91
N VAL A 105 10.50 -1.99 0.40
CA VAL A 105 9.60 -2.52 1.41
C VAL A 105 8.85 -1.36 2.06
N LEU A 106 7.53 -1.41 1.98
CA LEU A 106 6.61 -0.50 2.64
C LEU A 106 6.25 -1.07 4.02
N LEU A 107 6.30 -0.23 5.03
CA LEU A 107 6.00 -0.60 6.41
C LEU A 107 4.60 -0.13 6.79
N ASP A 108 3.87 -1.00 7.47
CA ASP A 108 2.47 -0.74 7.85
C ASP A 108 2.34 0.42 8.85
N LEU A 109 1.18 1.04 8.85
CA LEU A 109 0.81 2.14 9.74
C LEU A 109 -0.29 1.77 10.74
N ASP A 110 -0.95 0.64 10.55
CA ASP A 110 -2.10 0.25 11.36
C ASP A 110 -1.85 -1.07 12.09
N PRO A 111 -1.46 -1.03 13.38
CA PRO A 111 -1.20 -2.23 14.17
C PRO A 111 -2.40 -3.17 14.33
N THR A 112 -3.61 -2.64 14.17
CA THR A 112 -4.85 -3.40 14.34
C THR A 112 -5.40 -3.96 13.03
N GLY A 113 -4.97 -3.40 11.90
CA GLY A 113 -5.50 -3.70 10.57
C GLY A 113 -6.95 -3.26 10.36
N MET A 114 -7.55 -2.56 11.33
CA MET A 114 -8.98 -2.20 11.36
C MET A 114 -9.24 -0.69 11.20
N GLY A 115 -8.20 0.14 11.18
CA GLY A 115 -8.33 1.59 11.06
C GLY A 115 -8.95 2.30 12.27
N VAL A 116 -9.01 1.64 13.42
CA VAL A 116 -9.76 2.11 14.62
C VAL A 116 -8.87 2.84 15.61
N GLU A 117 -7.56 2.57 15.59
CA GLU A 117 -6.58 3.21 16.47
C GLU A 117 -5.75 4.27 15.73
N GLU A 118 -5.09 5.13 16.50
CA GLU A 118 -4.16 6.08 15.90
C GLU A 118 -3.08 5.35 15.10
N PRO A 119 -2.77 5.83 13.88
CA PRO A 119 -1.72 5.24 13.05
C PRO A 119 -0.39 5.23 13.81
N ARG A 120 0.24 4.08 13.90
CA ARG A 120 1.58 3.90 14.47
C ARG A 120 2.51 3.35 13.39
N PRO A 121 3.47 4.13 12.90
CA PRO A 121 4.42 3.61 11.91
C PRO A 121 5.19 2.41 12.45
N MET A 122 5.22 1.32 11.68
CA MET A 122 6.11 0.21 11.95
C MET A 122 7.56 0.68 11.79
N VAL A 123 8.40 0.40 12.78
CA VAL A 123 9.83 0.72 12.67
C VAL A 123 10.60 -0.41 11.97
N PRO A 124 11.73 -0.13 11.31
CA PRO A 124 12.49 -1.13 10.54
C PRO A 124 12.86 -2.39 11.34
N GLY A 125 13.17 -2.24 12.64
CA GLY A 125 13.47 -3.39 13.50
C GLY A 125 12.31 -4.35 13.70
N GLU A 126 11.07 -3.84 13.76
CA GLU A 126 9.86 -4.67 13.82
C GLU A 126 9.66 -5.45 12.52
N ALA A 127 9.90 -4.80 11.38
CA ALA A 127 9.81 -5.46 10.07
C ALA A 127 10.84 -6.59 9.94
N VAL A 128 12.07 -6.39 10.40
CA VAL A 128 13.10 -7.44 10.42
C VAL A 128 12.66 -8.62 11.27
N ALA A 129 12.18 -8.37 12.49
CA ALA A 129 11.68 -9.44 13.38
C ALA A 129 10.50 -10.20 12.77
N LEU A 130 9.60 -9.51 12.04
CA LEU A 130 8.51 -10.17 11.32
C LEU A 130 9.03 -11.05 10.17
N LEU A 131 10.01 -10.58 9.39
CA LEU A 131 10.61 -11.37 8.32
C LEU A 131 11.34 -12.63 8.85
N GLU A 132 12.00 -12.53 9.99
CA GLU A 132 12.61 -13.69 10.66
C GLU A 132 11.55 -14.73 11.08
N ARG A 133 10.42 -14.27 11.66
CA ARG A 133 9.30 -15.15 12.01
C ARG A 133 8.66 -15.78 10.76
N MET A 134 8.51 -15.01 9.66
CA MET A 134 8.02 -15.55 8.38
C MET A 134 8.95 -16.63 7.82
N SER A 135 10.27 -16.45 7.96
CA SER A 135 11.25 -17.46 7.53
C SER A 135 11.12 -18.75 8.33
N GLN A 136 11.06 -18.65 9.66
CA GLN A 136 10.87 -19.80 10.52
C GLN A 136 9.57 -20.57 10.21
N ARG A 137 8.49 -19.86 9.92
CA ARG A 137 7.20 -20.47 9.56
C ARG A 137 7.27 -21.17 8.20
N SER A 138 7.91 -20.56 7.20
CA SER A 138 8.03 -21.15 5.86
C SER A 138 9.01 -22.33 5.76
N GLU A 139 9.83 -22.55 6.77
CA GLU A 139 10.74 -23.70 6.88
C GLU A 139 10.12 -24.87 7.64
N GLY A 140 9.02 -24.63 8.35
CA GLY A 140 8.28 -25.62 9.14
C GLY A 140 7.04 -26.21 8.47
N ASP A 141 6.65 -25.65 7.35
CA ASP A 141 5.57 -26.16 6.47
C ASP A 141 6.16 -26.99 5.32
#